data_c9812f1bc9de60a198c395018e46d69c
#
_entry.id   c9812f1bc9de60a198c395018e46d69c
#
_cell.length_a   1.000
_cell.length_b   1.000
_cell.length_c   1.000
_cell.angle_alpha   90.00
_cell.angle_beta   90.00
_cell.angle_gamma   90.00
#
_symmetry.space_group_name_H-M   'P 1'
#
loop_
_entity.id
_entity.type
_entity.pdbx_description
1 polymer ?
#
loop_
_entity_poly.entity_id
_entity_poly.type
_entity_poly.pdbx_seq_one_letter_code
_entity_poly.pdbx_strand_id
1 'polypeptide(L)'
;MDINKDYEGREHSGIKHALLKAYLEKLLLIMGTKDTQSFTYVDCFAGPWDDESDDRHATSIAISLGILKKVRDALAARGTYVSMKAIYVEKSKERFNQLESYLKSSCPSGIQPIPIHGDYADKTDDILRHCQGSFTFFFVDPKQWTPIAIPKLLPLLARDNSEFVINFMYDFFQRALPQQNEKLRVSIRSLLGTITDEEISKICSLNPDAKEQAIVRKYRESLKANMPKQSKRVPRSYHATILDKDKEKTKYHLVYLTCHPKGVVEFARLSEGVAIIQRKVRFDTKQ
;
A
#
# COMPACT_ATOMS: atom_id res chain seq x y z
N MET A 1 14.16 -4.23 14.06
CA MET A 1 12.69 -4.30 14.20
C MET A 1 12.36 -5.70 14.68
N ASP A 2 11.93 -5.82 15.89
CA ASP A 2 11.43 -7.06 16.46
C ASP A 2 9.89 -7.04 16.34
N ILE A 3 9.36 -7.75 15.33
CA ILE A 3 7.93 -7.68 15.01
C ILE A 3 7.07 -8.18 16.18
N ASN A 4 7.51 -9.20 16.90
CA ASN A 4 6.74 -9.75 18.01
C ASN A 4 6.65 -8.76 19.18
N LYS A 5 7.70 -7.97 19.41
CA LYS A 5 7.74 -6.96 20.47
C LYS A 5 7.08 -5.64 20.03
N ASP A 6 7.46 -5.13 18.85
CA ASP A 6 7.01 -3.82 18.37
C ASP A 6 5.54 -3.83 17.90
N TYR A 7 4.99 -5.03 17.59
CA TYR A 7 3.64 -5.20 17.05
C TYR A 7 2.84 -6.30 17.78
N GLU A 8 3.01 -6.42 19.08
CA GLU A 8 2.29 -7.40 19.87
C GLU A 8 0.77 -7.32 19.62
N GLY A 9 0.15 -8.46 19.27
CA GLY A 9 -1.25 -8.53 18.86
C GLY A 9 -1.57 -8.00 17.46
N ARG A 10 -0.60 -7.36 16.78
CA ARG A 10 -0.73 -6.76 15.44
C ARG A 10 0.40 -7.19 14.50
N GLU A 11 0.96 -8.38 14.67
CA GLU A 11 2.15 -8.87 13.98
C GLU A 11 2.00 -8.82 12.45
N HIS A 12 0.78 -9.05 11.93
CA HIS A 12 0.47 -8.87 10.51
C HIS A 12 0.70 -7.43 10.01
N SER A 13 0.50 -6.41 10.86
CA SER A 13 0.86 -5.02 10.54
C SER A 13 2.36 -4.83 10.51
N GLY A 14 3.10 -5.46 11.42
CA GLY A 14 4.56 -5.47 11.41
C GLY A 14 5.15 -6.08 10.13
N ILE A 15 4.58 -7.18 9.66
CA ILE A 15 4.98 -7.83 8.40
C ILE A 15 4.73 -6.91 7.20
N LYS A 16 3.56 -6.25 7.14
CA LYS A 16 3.23 -5.26 6.11
C LYS A 16 4.23 -4.09 6.12
N HIS A 17 4.52 -3.55 7.29
CA HIS A 17 5.47 -2.45 7.45
C HIS A 17 6.91 -2.87 7.11
N ALA A 18 7.30 -4.11 7.38
CA ALA A 18 8.60 -4.65 6.96
C ALA A 18 8.72 -4.65 5.42
N LEU A 19 7.66 -5.06 4.70
CA LEU A 19 7.65 -5.02 3.24
C LEU A 19 7.65 -3.58 2.71
N LEU A 20 6.83 -2.70 3.28
CA LEU A 20 6.82 -1.28 2.92
C LEU A 20 8.22 -0.67 3.10
N LYS A 21 8.85 -0.89 4.24
CA LYS A 21 10.19 -0.41 4.56
C LYS A 21 11.22 -0.88 3.53
N ALA A 22 11.27 -2.19 3.30
CA ALA A 22 12.24 -2.79 2.38
C ALA A 22 12.06 -2.30 0.94
N TYR A 23 10.80 -2.23 0.48
CA TYR A 23 10.50 -1.81 -0.89
C TYR A 23 10.72 -0.31 -1.10
N LEU A 24 10.22 0.55 -0.20
CA LEU A 24 10.37 2.00 -0.32
C LEU A 24 11.85 2.41 -0.31
N GLU A 25 12.67 1.81 0.56
CA GLU A 25 14.11 2.07 0.58
C GLU A 25 14.76 1.65 -0.74
N LYS A 26 14.45 0.47 -1.25
CA LYS A 26 14.99 -0.04 -2.51
C LYS A 26 14.57 0.82 -3.70
N LEU A 27 13.30 1.20 -3.78
CA LEU A 27 12.75 2.06 -4.82
C LEU A 27 13.47 3.41 -4.86
N LEU A 28 13.59 4.07 -3.72
CA LEU A 28 14.24 5.38 -3.60
C LEU A 28 15.71 5.34 -4.01
N LEU A 29 16.45 4.30 -3.64
CA LEU A 29 17.85 4.13 -4.06
C LEU A 29 17.95 3.94 -5.58
N ILE A 30 17.06 3.14 -6.19
CA ILE A 30 17.04 2.95 -7.64
C ILE A 30 16.67 4.26 -8.36
N MET A 31 15.68 4.99 -7.85
CA MET A 31 15.23 6.25 -8.44
C MET A 31 16.30 7.34 -8.33
N GLY A 32 16.97 7.45 -7.18
CA GLY A 32 18.04 8.42 -6.97
C GLY A 32 19.26 8.24 -7.88
N THR A 33 19.45 7.03 -8.44
CA THR A 33 20.52 6.77 -9.43
C THR A 33 20.10 7.04 -10.88
N LYS A 34 18.85 7.51 -11.15
CA LYS A 34 18.25 7.64 -12.47
C LYS A 34 17.80 9.07 -12.80
N ASP A 35 18.54 10.08 -12.44
CA ASP A 35 18.20 11.50 -12.69
C ASP A 35 16.79 11.90 -12.20
N THR A 36 16.22 11.15 -11.25
CA THR A 36 14.94 11.50 -10.64
C THR A 36 15.15 12.68 -9.71
N GLN A 37 14.66 13.85 -10.10
CA GLN A 37 14.84 15.08 -9.33
C GLN A 37 13.84 15.24 -8.19
N SER A 38 12.68 14.57 -8.27
CA SER A 38 11.61 14.70 -7.28
C SER A 38 10.87 13.39 -7.05
N PHE A 39 10.67 13.07 -5.76
CA PHE A 39 9.93 11.90 -5.29
C PHE A 39 8.82 12.32 -4.32
N THR A 40 7.62 11.75 -4.48
CA THR A 40 6.50 11.94 -3.57
C THR A 40 6.00 10.60 -3.03
N TYR A 41 6.02 10.45 -1.72
CA TYR A 41 5.33 9.37 -1.00
C TYR A 41 3.91 9.82 -0.68
N VAL A 42 2.92 8.97 -0.87
CA VAL A 42 1.53 9.25 -0.50
C VAL A 42 0.99 8.10 0.35
N ASP A 43 0.61 8.40 1.59
CA ASP A 43 -0.16 7.51 2.45
C ASP A 43 -1.63 7.95 2.41
N CYS A 44 -2.48 7.14 1.74
CA CYS A 44 -3.90 7.45 1.59
C CYS A 44 -4.72 7.20 2.86
N PHE A 45 -4.13 6.57 3.89
CA PHE A 45 -4.79 6.20 5.15
C PHE A 45 -3.83 6.38 6.34
N ALA A 46 -3.38 7.61 6.58
CA ALA A 46 -2.37 7.97 7.58
C ALA A 46 -2.90 7.94 9.04
N GLY A 47 -3.55 6.87 9.42
CA GLY A 47 -4.07 6.58 10.75
C GLY A 47 -4.59 5.14 10.79
N PRO A 48 -4.93 4.59 11.93
CA PRO A 48 -4.96 5.11 13.29
C PRO A 48 -3.57 5.21 13.94
N TRP A 49 -3.50 6.06 14.95
CA TRP A 49 -2.34 6.26 15.82
C TRP A 49 -2.43 5.26 16.99
N ASP A 50 -2.37 3.95 16.69
CA ASP A 50 -2.47 2.89 17.71
C ASP A 50 -1.11 2.60 18.39
N ASP A 51 -0.08 3.38 18.08
CA ASP A 51 1.24 3.34 18.72
C ASP A 51 1.32 4.47 19.73
N GLU A 52 1.34 4.11 21.02
CA GLU A 52 1.43 5.05 22.14
C GLU A 52 2.88 5.47 22.48
N SER A 53 3.87 4.91 21.77
CA SER A 53 5.26 5.33 21.92
C SER A 53 5.44 6.79 21.47
N ASP A 54 6.31 7.54 22.15
CA ASP A 54 6.56 8.97 21.86
C ASP A 54 6.99 9.21 20.40
N ASP A 55 7.77 8.30 19.83
CA ASP A 55 8.28 8.39 18.46
C ASP A 55 7.38 7.69 17.42
N ARG A 56 6.33 6.98 17.86
CA ARG A 56 5.36 6.28 17.01
C ARG A 56 6.01 5.39 15.95
N HIS A 57 7.12 4.74 16.29
CA HIS A 57 8.02 4.03 15.36
C HIS A 57 7.32 2.88 14.60
N ALA A 58 6.23 2.35 15.12
CA ALA A 58 5.42 1.30 14.50
C ALA A 58 4.31 1.83 13.56
N THR A 59 4.30 3.12 13.21
CA THR A 59 3.35 3.69 12.25
C THR A 59 3.93 3.78 10.84
N SER A 60 3.07 3.72 9.80
CA SER A 60 3.49 3.93 8.41
C SER A 60 4.12 5.31 8.20
N ILE A 61 3.71 6.31 8.99
CA ILE A 61 4.19 7.69 8.91
C ILE A 61 5.65 7.76 9.40
N ALA A 62 5.94 7.29 10.61
CA ALA A 62 7.30 7.30 11.15
C ALA A 62 8.24 6.46 10.29
N ILE A 63 7.78 5.28 9.82
CA ILE A 63 8.54 4.40 8.93
C ILE A 63 8.88 5.12 7.61
N SER A 64 7.91 5.72 6.94
CA SER A 64 8.15 6.39 5.66
C SER A 64 9.05 7.61 5.81
N LEU A 65 8.84 8.44 6.82
CA LEU A 65 9.71 9.59 7.11
C LEU A 65 11.16 9.16 7.41
N GLY A 66 11.33 8.12 8.22
CA GLY A 66 12.65 7.57 8.54
C GLY A 66 13.39 7.05 7.31
N ILE A 67 12.68 6.40 6.39
CA ILE A 67 13.27 5.90 5.14
C ILE A 67 13.61 7.05 4.19
N LEU A 68 12.68 7.98 4.00
CA LEU A 68 12.93 9.17 3.17
C LEU A 68 14.19 9.92 3.64
N LYS A 69 14.31 10.15 4.97
CA LYS A 69 15.51 10.75 5.55
C LYS A 69 16.76 9.94 5.27
N LYS A 70 16.75 8.64 5.61
CA LYS A 70 17.90 7.73 5.45
C LYS A 70 18.41 7.74 4.01
N VAL A 71 17.50 7.59 3.04
CA VAL A 71 17.89 7.52 1.63
C VAL A 71 18.32 8.88 1.09
N ARG A 72 17.65 9.96 1.46
CA ARG A 72 18.06 11.31 1.08
C ARG A 72 19.50 11.60 1.55
N ASP A 73 19.81 11.28 2.82
CA ASP A 73 21.14 11.52 3.37
C ASP A 73 22.20 10.66 2.67
N ALA A 74 21.87 9.40 2.34
CA ALA A 74 22.77 8.50 1.60
C ALA A 74 23.01 8.95 0.15
N LEU A 75 22.00 9.53 -0.52
CA LEU A 75 22.12 10.09 -1.87
C LEU A 75 22.93 11.39 -1.84
N ALA A 76 22.65 12.29 -0.89
CA ALA A 76 23.38 13.54 -0.72
C ALA A 76 24.88 13.30 -0.48
N ALA A 77 25.23 12.30 0.34
CA ALA A 77 26.64 11.89 0.54
C ALA A 77 27.34 11.44 -0.75
N ARG A 78 26.59 11.12 -1.82
CA ARG A 78 27.10 10.75 -3.15
C ARG A 78 26.97 11.90 -4.17
N GLY A 79 26.61 13.10 -3.70
CA GLY A 79 26.38 14.28 -4.58
C GLY A 79 25.06 14.27 -5.34
N THR A 80 24.12 13.36 -4.98
CA THR A 80 22.80 13.29 -5.63
C THR A 80 21.75 13.92 -4.74
N TYR A 81 21.04 14.93 -5.23
CA TYR A 81 20.03 15.66 -4.49
C TYR A 81 18.64 15.42 -5.09
N VAL A 82 17.75 14.81 -4.31
CA VAL A 82 16.37 14.50 -4.70
C VAL A 82 15.43 15.29 -3.78
N SER A 83 14.53 16.07 -4.37
CA SER A 83 13.43 16.71 -3.63
C SER A 83 12.44 15.64 -3.16
N MET A 84 12.15 15.60 -1.87
CA MET A 84 11.28 14.58 -1.29
C MET A 84 10.07 15.21 -0.60
N LYS A 85 8.88 14.76 -0.99
CA LYS A 85 7.58 15.11 -0.38
C LYS A 85 6.95 13.87 0.24
N ALA A 86 6.19 14.06 1.33
CA ALA A 86 5.41 13.03 1.97
C ALA A 86 3.99 13.54 2.25
N ILE A 87 3.01 13.00 1.54
CA ILE A 87 1.58 13.34 1.66
C ILE A 87 0.93 12.31 2.57
N TYR A 88 0.19 12.78 3.55
CA TYR A 88 -0.52 11.95 4.52
C TYR A 88 -1.98 12.37 4.59
N VAL A 89 -2.89 11.44 4.25
CA VAL A 89 -4.33 11.72 4.23
C VAL A 89 -5.00 11.06 5.43
N GLU A 90 -5.71 11.84 6.24
CA GLU A 90 -6.47 11.34 7.38
C GLU A 90 -7.89 11.94 7.37
N LYS A 91 -8.88 11.05 7.47
CA LYS A 91 -10.30 11.41 7.39
C LYS A 91 -10.85 11.95 8.72
N SER A 92 -10.42 11.40 9.85
CA SER A 92 -10.86 11.83 11.17
C SER A 92 -10.23 13.17 11.53
N LYS A 93 -11.03 14.15 11.91
CA LYS A 93 -10.52 15.47 12.31
C LYS A 93 -9.59 15.40 13.52
N GLU A 94 -9.93 14.59 14.51
CA GLU A 94 -9.13 14.39 15.70
C GLU A 94 -7.74 13.81 15.36
N ARG A 95 -7.72 12.72 14.59
CA ARG A 95 -6.47 12.08 14.15
C ARG A 95 -5.66 12.96 13.20
N PHE A 96 -6.33 13.74 12.38
CA PHE A 96 -5.68 14.74 11.54
C PHE A 96 -4.94 15.78 12.36
N ASN A 97 -5.54 16.28 13.44
CA ASN A 97 -4.85 17.23 14.33
C ASN A 97 -3.62 16.60 15.00
N GLN A 98 -3.70 15.32 15.39
CA GLN A 98 -2.55 14.56 15.91
C GLN A 98 -1.46 14.39 14.84
N LEU A 99 -1.84 14.04 13.62
CA LEU A 99 -0.95 13.92 12.47
C LEU A 99 -0.21 15.24 12.21
N GLU A 100 -0.95 16.35 12.15
CA GLU A 100 -0.38 17.66 11.88
C GLU A 100 0.62 18.06 12.97
N SER A 101 0.28 17.82 14.25
CA SER A 101 1.17 18.08 15.39
C SER A 101 2.45 17.24 15.33
N TYR A 102 2.31 15.94 15.03
CA TYR A 102 3.43 15.03 14.87
C TYR A 102 4.35 15.45 13.71
N LEU A 103 3.81 15.81 12.56
CA LEU A 103 4.61 16.25 11.42
C LEU A 103 5.36 17.56 11.71
N LYS A 104 4.77 18.49 12.46
CA LYS A 104 5.43 19.73 12.88
C LYS A 104 6.63 19.47 13.80
N SER A 105 6.54 18.49 14.69
CA SER A 105 7.60 18.19 15.68
C SER A 105 8.65 17.20 15.17
N SER A 106 8.26 16.23 14.34
CA SER A 106 9.06 15.02 14.08
C SER A 106 9.46 14.86 12.61
N CYS A 107 8.96 15.71 11.69
CA CYS A 107 9.34 15.60 10.29
C CYS A 107 10.83 15.97 10.11
N PRO A 108 11.64 15.09 9.49
CA PRO A 108 13.05 15.37 9.25
C PRO A 108 13.24 16.58 8.31
N SER A 109 14.25 17.41 8.59
CA SER A 109 14.61 18.51 7.69
C SER A 109 14.87 18.02 6.27
N GLY A 110 14.49 18.81 5.26
CA GLY A 110 14.65 18.47 3.84
C GLY A 110 13.64 17.47 3.28
N ILE A 111 12.62 17.10 4.06
CA ILE A 111 11.41 16.41 3.58
C ILE A 111 10.25 17.39 3.74
N GLN A 112 9.44 17.56 2.71
CA GLN A 112 8.26 18.39 2.76
C GLN A 112 7.04 17.55 3.17
N PRO A 113 6.53 17.66 4.41
CA PRO A 113 5.32 16.97 4.82
C PRO A 113 4.08 17.75 4.34
N ILE A 114 3.06 17.02 3.89
CA ILE A 114 1.80 17.60 3.40
C ILE A 114 0.66 16.81 4.04
N PRO A 115 0.12 17.23 5.18
CA PRO A 115 -1.09 16.64 5.74
C PRO A 115 -2.32 17.10 4.98
N ILE A 116 -3.23 16.17 4.66
CA ILE A 116 -4.50 16.44 3.99
C ILE A 116 -5.64 15.89 4.84
N HIS A 117 -6.58 16.75 5.24
CA HIS A 117 -7.77 16.34 5.98
C HIS A 117 -8.89 15.93 5.02
N GLY A 118 -9.40 14.72 5.15
CA GLY A 118 -10.54 14.22 4.39
C GLY A 118 -10.40 12.77 3.95
N ASP A 119 -11.43 12.26 3.26
CA ASP A 119 -11.35 10.96 2.59
C ASP A 119 -10.45 11.11 1.35
N TYR A 120 -9.51 10.17 1.17
CA TYR A 120 -8.57 10.27 0.05
C TYR A 120 -9.28 10.32 -1.32
N ALA A 121 -10.43 9.63 -1.45
CA ALA A 121 -11.18 9.60 -2.71
C ALA A 121 -11.80 10.97 -3.04
N ASP A 122 -12.15 11.76 -2.03
CA ASP A 122 -12.66 13.12 -2.19
C ASP A 122 -11.52 14.15 -2.34
N LYS A 123 -10.28 13.75 -2.00
CA LYS A 123 -9.09 14.60 -2.01
C LYS A 123 -8.11 14.26 -3.15
N THR A 124 -8.52 13.46 -4.11
CA THR A 124 -7.66 13.04 -5.22
C THR A 124 -7.07 14.21 -5.99
N ASP A 125 -7.82 15.28 -6.25
CA ASP A 125 -7.31 16.46 -6.97
C ASP A 125 -6.23 17.19 -6.17
N ASP A 126 -6.42 17.34 -4.85
CA ASP A 126 -5.43 17.93 -3.97
C ASP A 126 -4.15 17.08 -3.93
N ILE A 127 -4.29 15.76 -3.78
CA ILE A 127 -3.17 14.82 -3.81
C ILE A 127 -2.41 14.93 -5.12
N LEU A 128 -3.11 14.85 -6.26
CA LEU A 128 -2.50 14.87 -7.60
C LEU A 128 -1.81 16.20 -7.91
N ARG A 129 -2.34 17.32 -7.43
CA ARG A 129 -1.70 18.64 -7.55
C ARG A 129 -0.32 18.65 -6.87
N HIS A 130 -0.22 18.08 -5.67
CA HIS A 130 1.06 17.98 -4.95
C HIS A 130 2.03 16.98 -5.57
N CYS A 131 1.53 16.00 -6.35
CA CYS A 131 2.35 15.00 -7.05
C CYS A 131 2.93 15.49 -8.38
N GLN A 132 2.56 16.67 -8.88
CA GLN A 132 3.02 17.17 -10.17
C GLN A 132 4.56 17.24 -10.24
N GLY A 133 5.11 16.83 -11.40
CA GLY A 133 6.56 16.86 -11.66
C GLY A 133 7.39 15.84 -10.86
N SER A 134 6.77 14.92 -10.10
CA SER A 134 7.48 13.93 -9.29
C SER A 134 7.15 12.49 -9.70
N PHE A 135 8.07 11.57 -9.44
CA PHE A 135 7.70 10.17 -9.32
C PHE A 135 6.92 9.96 -8.03
N THR A 136 5.81 9.23 -8.08
CA THR A 136 4.93 9.06 -6.92
C THR A 136 4.76 7.60 -6.53
N PHE A 137 4.93 7.32 -5.24
CA PHE A 137 4.60 6.03 -4.66
C PHE A 137 3.37 6.16 -3.76
N PHE A 138 2.32 5.44 -4.12
CA PHE A 138 1.06 5.40 -3.36
C PHE A 138 1.00 4.18 -2.44
N PHE A 139 0.82 4.41 -1.16
CA PHE A 139 0.49 3.39 -0.16
C PHE A 139 -0.98 3.54 0.21
N VAL A 140 -1.78 2.52 -0.11
CA VAL A 140 -3.23 2.51 0.04
C VAL A 140 -3.61 1.40 1.01
N ASP A 141 -3.76 1.73 2.29
CA ASP A 141 -3.91 0.76 3.39
C ASP A 141 -5.21 0.93 4.19
N PRO A 142 -6.39 0.70 3.57
CA PRO A 142 -7.65 0.79 4.29
C PRO A 142 -7.87 -0.40 5.23
N LYS A 143 -8.70 -0.19 6.28
CA LYS A 143 -9.18 -1.27 7.16
C LYS A 143 -10.30 -2.12 6.51
N GLN A 144 -10.87 -1.69 5.39
CA GLN A 144 -11.95 -2.35 4.67
C GLN A 144 -11.63 -2.42 3.17
N TRP A 145 -12.35 -3.27 2.43
CA TRP A 145 -12.12 -3.43 1.00
C TRP A 145 -12.87 -2.40 0.11
N THR A 146 -13.94 -1.79 0.60
CA THR A 146 -14.73 -0.82 -0.18
C THR A 146 -13.98 0.46 -0.59
N PRO A 147 -13.03 0.99 0.20
CA PRO A 147 -12.25 2.14 -0.24
C PRO A 147 -11.33 1.87 -1.44
N ILE A 148 -10.92 0.63 -1.68
CA ILE A 148 -10.05 0.28 -2.82
C ILE A 148 -10.81 -0.18 -4.06
N ALA A 149 -12.11 0.12 -4.14
CA ALA A 149 -12.90 -0.10 -5.35
C ALA A 149 -12.33 0.71 -6.53
N ILE A 150 -12.38 0.12 -7.73
CA ILE A 150 -11.76 0.70 -8.93
C ILE A 150 -12.17 2.17 -9.18
N PRO A 151 -13.46 2.56 -9.10
CA PRO A 151 -13.85 3.96 -9.35
C PRO A 151 -13.19 4.96 -8.39
N LYS A 152 -12.90 4.57 -7.15
CA LYS A 152 -12.23 5.43 -6.17
C LYS A 152 -10.75 5.59 -6.43
N LEU A 153 -10.11 4.54 -6.95
CA LEU A 153 -8.69 4.55 -7.29
C LEU A 153 -8.41 5.16 -8.66
N LEU A 154 -9.42 5.23 -9.52
CA LEU A 154 -9.28 5.59 -10.93
C LEU A 154 -8.49 6.89 -11.17
N PRO A 155 -8.74 8.01 -10.45
CA PRO A 155 -7.97 9.23 -10.66
C PRO A 155 -6.47 9.06 -10.34
N LEU A 156 -6.14 8.27 -9.32
CA LEU A 156 -4.74 7.98 -8.96
C LEU A 156 -4.09 7.01 -9.95
N LEU A 157 -4.82 5.96 -10.37
CA LEU A 157 -4.35 4.97 -11.34
C LEU A 157 -4.06 5.58 -12.72
N ALA A 158 -4.84 6.60 -13.12
CA ALA A 158 -4.66 7.30 -14.39
C ALA A 158 -3.37 8.13 -14.45
N ARG A 159 -2.69 8.31 -13.31
CA ARG A 159 -1.46 9.11 -13.26
C ARG A 159 -0.27 8.32 -13.80
N ASP A 160 0.45 8.93 -14.73
CA ASP A 160 1.76 8.46 -15.18
C ASP A 160 2.81 8.56 -14.06
N ASN A 161 3.89 7.82 -14.23
CA ASN A 161 5.08 7.90 -13.37
C ASN A 161 4.79 7.62 -11.89
N SER A 162 4.01 6.57 -11.65
CA SER A 162 3.58 6.18 -10.31
C SER A 162 3.65 4.66 -10.09
N GLU A 163 3.79 4.29 -8.83
CA GLU A 163 3.68 2.92 -8.34
C GLU A 163 2.76 2.85 -7.12
N PHE A 164 2.17 1.68 -6.90
CA PHE A 164 1.18 1.48 -5.86
C PHE A 164 1.49 0.22 -5.04
N VAL A 165 1.26 0.30 -3.74
CA VAL A 165 1.01 -0.85 -2.87
C VAL A 165 -0.36 -0.67 -2.25
N ILE A 166 -1.27 -1.60 -2.54
CA ILE A 166 -2.68 -1.55 -2.13
C ILE A 166 -2.97 -2.73 -1.23
N ASN A 167 -3.43 -2.48 -0.02
CA ASN A 167 -3.87 -3.52 0.91
C ASN A 167 -5.27 -4.00 0.54
N PHE A 168 -5.37 -5.19 -0.02
CA PHE A 168 -6.63 -5.86 -0.32
C PHE A 168 -7.05 -6.77 0.85
N MET A 169 -8.02 -6.32 1.62
CA MET A 169 -8.56 -7.01 2.81
C MET A 169 -9.36 -8.27 2.43
N TYR A 170 -8.65 -9.32 2.01
CA TYR A 170 -9.21 -10.55 1.46
C TYR A 170 -10.13 -11.28 2.44
N ASP A 171 -9.76 -11.39 3.73
CA ASP A 171 -10.56 -12.09 4.74
C ASP A 171 -11.99 -11.54 4.90
N PHE A 172 -12.17 -10.23 4.76
CA PHE A 172 -13.49 -9.62 4.76
C PHE A 172 -14.21 -9.83 3.44
N PHE A 173 -13.51 -9.68 2.32
CA PHE A 173 -14.08 -9.77 0.98
C PHE A 173 -14.58 -11.18 0.67
N GLN A 174 -13.82 -12.24 0.96
CA GLN A 174 -14.21 -13.63 0.68
C GLN A 174 -15.52 -14.04 1.38
N ARG A 175 -15.80 -13.47 2.56
CA ARG A 175 -17.06 -13.71 3.30
C ARG A 175 -18.25 -12.97 2.71
N ALA A 176 -18.00 -11.87 2.03
CA ALA A 176 -19.03 -11.09 1.34
C ALA A 176 -19.41 -11.69 -0.01
N LEU A 177 -18.46 -12.33 -0.69
CA LEU A 177 -18.60 -12.80 -2.08
C LEU A 177 -19.80 -13.72 -2.34
N PRO A 178 -20.14 -14.72 -1.50
CA PRO A 178 -21.26 -15.62 -1.73
C PRO A 178 -22.63 -14.99 -1.39
N GLN A 179 -22.67 -13.83 -0.75
CA GLN A 179 -23.92 -13.21 -0.34
C GLN A 179 -24.67 -12.62 -1.53
N GLN A 180 -26.01 -12.78 -1.54
CA GLN A 180 -26.88 -12.32 -2.63
C GLN A 180 -27.55 -10.97 -2.35
N ASN A 181 -26.98 -10.16 -1.50
CA ASN A 181 -27.45 -8.80 -1.25
C ASN A 181 -27.05 -7.88 -2.40
N GLU A 182 -28.01 -7.16 -3.00
CA GLU A 182 -27.74 -6.33 -4.20
C GLU A 182 -26.73 -5.19 -3.92
N LYS A 183 -26.81 -4.52 -2.77
CA LYS A 183 -25.81 -3.50 -2.40
C LYS A 183 -24.41 -4.07 -2.34
N LEU A 184 -24.30 -5.30 -1.84
CA LEU A 184 -23.02 -6.01 -1.75
C LEU A 184 -22.54 -6.43 -3.14
N ARG A 185 -23.42 -6.89 -4.02
CA ARG A 185 -23.11 -7.23 -5.43
C ARG A 185 -22.58 -6.02 -6.19
N VAL A 186 -23.22 -4.86 -6.07
CA VAL A 186 -22.74 -3.60 -6.64
C VAL A 186 -21.32 -3.28 -6.14
N SER A 187 -21.08 -3.43 -4.84
CA SER A 187 -19.79 -3.18 -4.24
C SER A 187 -18.70 -4.19 -4.70
N ILE A 188 -19.05 -5.46 -4.85
CA ILE A 188 -18.16 -6.51 -5.38
C ILE A 188 -17.78 -6.19 -6.84
N ARG A 189 -18.75 -5.85 -7.70
CA ARG A 189 -18.50 -5.45 -9.09
C ARG A 189 -17.63 -4.19 -9.15
N SER A 190 -17.87 -3.23 -8.27
CA SER A 190 -17.06 -2.00 -8.16
C SER A 190 -15.59 -2.29 -7.80
N LEU A 191 -15.34 -3.33 -6.98
CA LEU A 191 -13.98 -3.76 -6.65
C LEU A 191 -13.32 -4.55 -7.78
N LEU A 192 -14.00 -5.59 -8.27
CA LEU A 192 -13.42 -6.53 -9.25
C LEU A 192 -13.50 -6.02 -10.70
N GLY A 193 -14.14 -4.88 -10.94
CA GLY A 193 -14.40 -4.35 -12.27
C GLY A 193 -15.53 -5.10 -12.97
N THR A 194 -15.45 -5.22 -14.30
CA THR A 194 -16.44 -5.94 -15.08
C THR A 194 -16.41 -7.44 -14.73
N ILE A 195 -17.36 -7.88 -13.91
CA ILE A 195 -17.57 -9.27 -13.52
C ILE A 195 -19.06 -9.58 -13.54
N THR A 196 -19.45 -10.73 -14.14
CA THR A 196 -20.85 -11.18 -14.19
C THR A 196 -21.20 -12.03 -12.98
N ASP A 197 -22.50 -12.25 -12.74
CA ASP A 197 -22.95 -13.12 -11.66
C ASP A 197 -22.57 -14.59 -11.90
N GLU A 198 -22.53 -15.03 -13.17
CA GLU A 198 -22.04 -16.35 -13.54
C GLU A 198 -20.55 -16.52 -13.21
N GLU A 199 -19.72 -15.49 -13.47
CA GLU A 199 -18.30 -15.50 -13.08
C GLU A 199 -18.14 -15.54 -11.56
N ILE A 200 -18.94 -14.76 -10.81
CA ILE A 200 -18.95 -14.80 -9.35
C ILE A 200 -19.34 -16.20 -8.84
N SER A 201 -20.38 -16.80 -9.41
CA SER A 201 -20.84 -18.13 -9.04
C SER A 201 -19.77 -19.19 -9.32
N LYS A 202 -19.10 -19.11 -10.48
CA LYS A 202 -17.96 -19.99 -10.81
C LYS A 202 -16.81 -19.82 -9.81
N ILE A 203 -16.47 -18.59 -9.44
CA ILE A 203 -15.43 -18.34 -8.43
C ILE A 203 -15.85 -18.92 -7.07
N CYS A 204 -17.11 -18.78 -6.67
CA CYS A 204 -17.62 -19.33 -5.42
C CYS A 204 -17.57 -20.85 -5.34
N SER A 205 -17.70 -21.57 -6.48
CA SER A 205 -17.64 -23.04 -6.55
C SER A 205 -16.21 -23.61 -6.50
N LEU A 206 -15.19 -22.79 -6.64
CA LEU A 206 -13.79 -23.23 -6.55
C LEU A 206 -13.41 -23.65 -5.12
N ASN A 207 -12.41 -24.53 -5.01
CA ASN A 207 -11.78 -24.79 -3.73
C ASN A 207 -11.14 -23.51 -3.14
N PRO A 208 -10.87 -23.43 -1.85
CA PRO A 208 -10.42 -22.21 -1.19
C PRO A 208 -9.21 -21.53 -1.87
N ASP A 209 -8.18 -22.29 -2.21
CA ASP A 209 -6.95 -21.77 -2.80
C ASP A 209 -7.17 -21.23 -4.22
N ALA A 210 -7.89 -21.99 -5.05
CA ALA A 210 -8.22 -21.58 -6.40
C ALA A 210 -9.15 -20.35 -6.42
N LYS A 211 -10.09 -20.28 -5.46
CA LYS A 211 -10.96 -19.12 -5.25
C LYS A 211 -10.16 -17.87 -4.92
N GLU A 212 -9.26 -17.98 -3.96
CA GLU A 212 -8.37 -16.88 -3.56
C GLU A 212 -7.56 -16.36 -4.76
N GLN A 213 -6.91 -17.26 -5.49
CA GLN A 213 -6.12 -16.90 -6.67
C GLN A 213 -6.98 -16.25 -7.76
N ALA A 214 -8.19 -16.74 -8.00
CA ALA A 214 -9.10 -16.18 -8.99
C ALA A 214 -9.52 -14.74 -8.63
N ILE A 215 -9.87 -14.50 -7.36
CA ILE A 215 -10.26 -13.18 -6.85
C ILE A 215 -9.10 -12.18 -6.98
N VAL A 216 -7.93 -12.53 -6.46
CA VAL A 216 -6.75 -11.65 -6.46
C VAL A 216 -6.31 -11.37 -7.90
N ARG A 217 -6.32 -12.37 -8.77
CA ARG A 217 -6.02 -12.20 -10.19
C ARG A 217 -7.00 -11.23 -10.85
N LYS A 218 -8.31 -11.40 -10.65
CA LYS A 218 -9.34 -10.52 -11.24
C LYS A 218 -9.16 -9.08 -10.78
N TYR A 219 -8.93 -8.84 -9.49
CA TYR A 219 -8.66 -7.51 -8.95
C TYR A 219 -7.41 -6.88 -9.57
N ARG A 220 -6.30 -7.63 -9.65
CA ARG A 220 -5.06 -7.15 -10.27
C ARG A 220 -5.22 -6.81 -11.75
N GLU A 221 -5.99 -7.60 -12.49
CA GLU A 221 -6.32 -7.34 -13.90
C GLU A 221 -7.14 -6.07 -14.07
N SER A 222 -8.15 -5.87 -13.21
CA SER A 222 -8.96 -4.65 -13.20
C SER A 222 -8.13 -3.40 -12.89
N LEU A 223 -7.23 -3.47 -11.93
CA LEU A 223 -6.31 -2.37 -11.62
C LEU A 223 -5.40 -2.04 -12.82
N LYS A 224 -4.77 -3.05 -13.43
CA LYS A 224 -3.89 -2.87 -14.60
C LYS A 224 -4.63 -2.30 -15.81
N ALA A 225 -5.89 -2.69 -16.00
CA ALA A 225 -6.71 -2.20 -17.12
C ALA A 225 -6.95 -0.68 -17.06
N ASN A 226 -6.91 -0.10 -15.86
CA ASN A 226 -7.13 1.32 -15.61
C ASN A 226 -5.85 2.15 -15.46
N MET A 227 -4.68 1.54 -15.59
CA MET A 227 -3.41 2.28 -15.63
C MET A 227 -3.09 2.75 -17.08
N PRO A 228 -2.34 3.85 -17.24
CA PRO A 228 -1.93 4.34 -18.54
C PRO A 228 -1.16 3.29 -19.33
N LYS A 229 -1.57 3.07 -20.58
CA LYS A 229 -0.90 2.17 -21.53
C LYS A 229 -0.14 2.99 -22.56
N GLN A 230 1.17 2.97 -22.47
CA GLN A 230 2.04 3.56 -23.48
C GLN A 230 2.92 2.47 -24.10
N SER A 231 3.38 2.65 -25.33
CA SER A 231 4.13 1.62 -26.09
C SER A 231 5.33 1.01 -25.35
N LYS A 232 5.94 1.75 -24.43
CA LYS A 232 7.07 1.30 -23.61
C LYS A 232 6.74 1.11 -22.12
N ARG A 233 5.49 1.38 -21.70
CA ARG A 233 5.05 1.33 -20.30
C ARG A 233 3.83 0.43 -20.17
N VAL A 234 4.08 -0.87 -19.99
CA VAL A 234 3.03 -1.88 -19.82
C VAL A 234 2.74 -2.07 -18.33
N PRO A 235 1.49 -1.88 -17.88
CA PRO A 235 1.10 -2.14 -16.50
C PRO A 235 1.39 -3.58 -16.06
N ARG A 236 2.05 -3.72 -14.94
CA ARG A 236 2.43 -4.99 -14.29
C ARG A 236 1.98 -5.00 -12.85
N SER A 237 1.74 -6.17 -12.32
CA SER A 237 1.38 -6.32 -10.92
C SER A 237 1.97 -7.59 -10.31
N TYR A 238 2.19 -7.54 -9.01
CA TYR A 238 2.51 -8.66 -8.15
C TYR A 238 1.64 -8.60 -6.89
N HIS A 239 1.63 -9.64 -6.06
CA HIS A 239 1.04 -9.56 -4.73
C HIS A 239 1.83 -10.37 -3.71
N ALA A 240 1.89 -9.87 -2.50
CA ALA A 240 2.38 -10.60 -1.35
C ALA A 240 1.19 -11.02 -0.48
N THR A 241 1.15 -12.28 -0.07
CA THR A 241 0.10 -12.80 0.80
C THR A 241 0.51 -12.65 2.26
N ILE A 242 -0.33 -12.00 3.06
CA ILE A 242 -0.14 -11.88 4.49
C ILE A 242 -1.17 -12.75 5.21
N LEU A 243 -0.65 -13.70 5.99
CA LEU A 243 -1.46 -14.67 6.72
C LEU A 243 -1.95 -14.08 8.05
N ASP A 244 -3.00 -14.66 8.56
CA ASP A 244 -3.45 -14.42 9.93
C ASP A 244 -2.37 -14.92 10.90
N LYS A 245 -2.24 -14.29 12.06
CA LYS A 245 -1.21 -14.65 13.04
C LYS A 245 -1.39 -16.06 13.60
N ASP A 246 -2.63 -16.44 13.88
CA ASP A 246 -2.96 -17.69 14.62
C ASP A 246 -3.53 -18.76 13.69
N LYS A 247 -4.08 -18.40 12.54
CA LYS A 247 -4.82 -19.29 11.64
C LYS A 247 -4.07 -19.50 10.31
N GLU A 248 -4.22 -20.70 9.74
CA GLU A 248 -3.72 -21.02 8.41
C GLU A 248 -4.70 -20.45 7.34
N LYS A 249 -4.86 -19.12 7.35
CA LYS A 249 -5.69 -18.41 6.38
C LYS A 249 -5.07 -17.06 6.02
N THR A 250 -5.37 -16.62 4.82
CA THR A 250 -4.98 -15.30 4.35
C THR A 250 -5.78 -14.21 5.05
N LYS A 251 -5.08 -13.22 5.58
CA LYS A 251 -5.65 -12.01 6.16
C LYS A 251 -5.95 -11.00 5.05
N TYR A 252 -4.92 -10.68 4.27
CA TYR A 252 -5.00 -9.75 3.14
C TYR A 252 -3.86 -9.98 2.15
N HIS A 253 -3.96 -9.34 0.99
CA HIS A 253 -2.89 -9.27 0.00
C HIS A 253 -2.39 -7.83 -0.14
N LEU A 254 -1.08 -7.68 -0.19
CA LEU A 254 -0.47 -6.42 -0.63
C LEU A 254 -0.29 -6.49 -2.15
N VAL A 255 -1.19 -5.83 -2.86
CA VAL A 255 -1.17 -5.77 -4.33
C VAL A 255 -0.27 -4.64 -4.77
N TYR A 256 0.76 -4.99 -5.49
CA TYR A 256 1.72 -4.06 -6.07
C TYR A 256 1.44 -3.81 -7.56
N LEU A 257 1.57 -2.55 -7.99
CA LEU A 257 1.36 -2.11 -9.36
C LEU A 257 2.47 -1.17 -9.81
N THR A 258 2.96 -1.36 -11.02
CA THR A 258 3.98 -0.55 -11.67
C THR A 258 3.91 -0.69 -13.19
N CYS A 259 4.44 0.30 -13.92
CA CYS A 259 4.74 0.16 -15.33
C CYS A 259 6.21 -0.21 -15.60
N HIS A 260 7.03 -0.42 -14.56
CA HIS A 260 8.44 -0.72 -14.71
C HIS A 260 8.75 -2.20 -14.41
N PRO A 261 9.33 -2.97 -15.36
CA PRO A 261 9.57 -4.41 -15.18
C PRO A 261 10.48 -4.74 -13.98
N LYS A 262 11.52 -3.92 -13.71
CA LYS A 262 12.38 -4.12 -12.54
C LYS A 262 11.63 -3.95 -11.22
N GLY A 263 10.62 -3.07 -11.16
CA GLY A 263 9.80 -2.89 -9.96
C GLY A 263 9.11 -4.18 -9.53
N VAL A 264 8.52 -4.92 -10.47
CA VAL A 264 7.88 -6.22 -10.19
C VAL A 264 8.89 -7.23 -9.65
N VAL A 265 10.07 -7.32 -10.26
CA VAL A 265 11.13 -8.27 -9.84
C VAL A 265 11.62 -7.94 -8.42
N GLU A 266 11.90 -6.67 -8.14
CA GLU A 266 12.37 -6.26 -6.82
C GLU A 266 11.28 -6.44 -5.74
N PHE A 267 10.02 -6.11 -6.06
CA PHE A 267 8.93 -6.33 -5.12
C PHE A 267 8.71 -7.83 -4.83
N ALA A 268 8.74 -8.68 -5.86
CA ALA A 268 8.62 -10.14 -5.70
C ALA A 268 9.74 -10.68 -4.80
N ARG A 269 11.00 -10.31 -5.08
CA ARG A 269 12.17 -10.73 -4.30
C ARG A 269 12.05 -10.32 -2.82
N LEU A 270 11.65 -9.09 -2.55
CA LEU A 270 11.47 -8.61 -1.18
C LEU A 270 10.28 -9.30 -0.48
N SER A 271 9.22 -9.60 -1.23
CA SER A 271 8.07 -10.35 -0.71
C SER A 271 8.45 -11.76 -0.25
N GLU A 272 9.36 -12.45 -0.97
CA GLU A 272 9.90 -13.75 -0.54
C GLU A 272 10.67 -13.64 0.78
N GLY A 273 11.51 -12.61 0.93
CA GLY A 273 12.21 -12.34 2.20
C GLY A 273 11.24 -12.07 3.35
N VAL A 274 10.17 -11.31 3.11
CA VAL A 274 9.14 -11.02 4.10
C VAL A 274 8.32 -12.27 4.44
N ALA A 275 8.09 -13.18 3.49
CA ALA A 275 7.43 -14.46 3.75
C ALA A 275 8.22 -15.34 4.72
N ILE A 276 9.55 -15.30 4.68
CA ILE A 276 10.41 -15.98 5.67
C ILE A 276 10.23 -15.35 7.07
N ILE A 277 10.24 -14.03 7.14
CA ILE A 277 9.99 -13.31 8.40
C ILE A 277 8.62 -13.68 8.97
N GLN A 278 7.58 -13.72 8.13
CA GLN A 278 6.24 -14.11 8.52
C GLN A 278 6.17 -15.52 9.13
N ARG A 279 6.86 -16.49 8.52
CA ARG A 279 6.93 -17.86 9.04
C ARG A 279 7.58 -17.89 10.43
N LYS A 280 8.68 -17.16 10.62
CA LYS A 280 9.36 -17.06 11.92
C LYS A 280 8.44 -16.44 12.98
N VAL A 281 7.85 -15.28 12.69
CA VAL A 281 6.91 -14.59 13.60
C VAL A 281 5.78 -15.53 14.04
N ARG A 282 5.17 -16.25 13.10
CA ARG A 282 4.08 -17.21 13.38
C ARG A 282 4.55 -18.43 14.16
N PHE A 283 5.78 -18.87 13.97
CA PHE A 283 6.36 -19.96 14.77
C PHE A 283 6.56 -19.52 16.23
N ASP A 284 7.17 -18.36 16.43
CA ASP A 284 7.45 -17.82 17.76
C ASP A 284 6.16 -17.51 18.55
N THR A 285 5.05 -17.14 17.87
CA THR A 285 3.75 -16.87 18.52
C THR A 285 3.02 -18.14 18.97
N LYS A 286 3.38 -19.30 18.41
CA LYS A 286 2.74 -20.60 18.76
C LYS A 286 3.44 -21.35 19.90
N GLN A 287 4.57 -20.86 20.40
CA GLN A 287 5.27 -21.36 21.57
C GLN A 287 4.82 -20.61 22.84
#